data_8b17b76ad9047ae67ef922b149e80c82
#
_entry.id   8b17b76ad9047ae67ef922b149e80c82
#
_cell.length_a   1.000
_cell.length_b   1.000
_cell.length_c   1.000
_cell.angle_alpha   90.00
_cell.angle_beta   90.00
_cell.angle_gamma   90.00
#
_symmetry.space_group_name_H-M   'P 1'
#
loop_
_entity.id
_entity.type
_entity.pdbx_description
1 polymer ?
#
loop_
_entity_poly.entity_id
_entity_poly.type
_entity_poly.pdbx_seq_one_letter_code
_entity_poly.pdbx_strand_id
1 'polypeptide(L)'
;MQKDKHEFAERLRAAMLRAGYEARPSVLEREFNLRHWGKPMTLHGVRRWLQGEVIPDYKKLQTLAEWLKVSVAELAEGKALEAKSQSDSWVRGLTYQDRELFELFLRLPVEKRRTVREVVLALTQADAFLRQEPSGKSTP
;
A
#
# COMPACT_ATOMS: atom_id res chain seq x y z
N MET A 1 3.74 25.73 -7.08
CA MET A 1 3.11 24.71 -7.93
C MET A 1 4.11 23.94 -8.77
N GLN A 2 4.96 24.61 -9.53
CA GLN A 2 5.99 23.87 -10.25
C GLN A 2 6.96 23.21 -9.30
N LYS A 3 7.23 23.83 -8.18
CA LYS A 3 8.10 23.26 -7.16
C LYS A 3 7.58 21.92 -6.67
N ASP A 4 6.27 21.81 -6.43
CA ASP A 4 5.66 20.57 -5.97
C ASP A 4 5.78 19.47 -7.02
N LYS A 5 5.64 19.83 -8.27
CA LYS A 5 5.75 18.87 -9.37
C LYS A 5 7.18 18.36 -9.51
N HIS A 6 8.16 19.22 -9.35
CA HIS A 6 9.56 18.83 -9.39
C HIS A 6 9.92 17.94 -8.20
N GLU A 7 9.44 18.29 -7.04
CA GLU A 7 9.69 17.49 -5.86
C GLU A 7 9.06 16.10 -5.98
N PHE A 8 7.85 16.04 -6.54
CA PHE A 8 7.24 14.77 -6.82
C PHE A 8 8.10 13.93 -7.78
N ALA A 9 8.59 14.54 -8.85
CA ALA A 9 9.43 13.84 -9.82
C ALA A 9 10.68 13.28 -9.17
N GLU A 10 11.30 14.04 -8.29
CA GLU A 10 12.49 13.58 -7.57
C GLU A 10 12.17 12.41 -6.65
N ARG A 11 11.04 12.50 -5.93
CA ARG A 11 10.62 11.41 -5.06
C ARG A 11 10.29 10.15 -5.85
N LEU A 12 9.64 10.31 -6.99
CA LEU A 12 9.31 9.17 -7.85
C LEU A 12 10.57 8.48 -8.37
N ARG A 13 11.54 9.27 -8.85
CA ARG A 13 12.81 8.69 -9.32
C ARG A 13 13.53 7.97 -8.20
N ALA A 14 13.60 8.60 -7.03
CA ALA A 14 14.27 8.00 -5.89
C ALA A 14 13.59 6.70 -5.47
N ALA A 15 12.27 6.68 -5.47
CA ALA A 15 11.51 5.48 -5.11
C ALA A 15 11.75 4.35 -6.11
N MET A 16 11.79 4.68 -7.40
CA MET A 16 12.08 3.69 -8.43
C MET A 16 13.47 3.09 -8.24
N LEU A 17 14.46 3.93 -8.01
CA LEU A 17 15.82 3.46 -7.82
C LEU A 17 15.95 2.59 -6.57
N ARG A 18 15.30 2.97 -5.49
CA ARG A 18 15.33 2.18 -4.25
C ARG A 18 14.66 0.82 -4.45
N ALA A 19 13.66 0.76 -5.30
CA ALA A 19 12.96 -0.48 -5.59
C ALA A 19 13.71 -1.36 -6.61
N GLY A 20 14.84 -0.89 -7.13
CA GLY A 20 15.65 -1.66 -8.05
C GLY A 20 15.32 -1.44 -9.51
N TYR A 21 14.62 -0.37 -9.84
CA TYR A 21 14.26 -0.04 -11.21
C TYR A 21 15.02 1.18 -11.70
N GLU A 22 15.25 1.22 -13.01
CA GLU A 22 15.82 2.42 -13.59
C GLU A 22 14.74 3.51 -13.70
N ALA A 23 15.13 4.74 -13.42
CA ALA A 23 14.20 5.87 -13.46
C ALA A 23 14.03 6.38 -14.91
N ARG A 24 13.46 5.55 -15.75
CA ARG A 24 13.25 5.84 -17.16
C ARG A 24 11.78 5.77 -17.51
N PRO A 25 11.32 6.60 -18.45
CA PRO A 25 9.91 6.56 -18.85
C PRO A 25 9.45 5.19 -19.35
N SER A 26 10.28 4.48 -20.11
CA SER A 26 9.91 3.16 -20.64
C SER A 26 9.70 2.14 -19.52
N VAL A 27 10.54 2.17 -18.50
CA VAL A 27 10.40 1.29 -17.36
C VAL A 27 9.14 1.66 -16.56
N LEU A 28 8.96 2.94 -16.33
CA LEU A 28 7.79 3.43 -15.59
C LEU A 28 6.50 3.07 -16.32
N GLU A 29 6.43 3.28 -17.61
CA GLU A 29 5.25 2.94 -18.40
C GLU A 29 4.92 1.46 -18.28
N ARG A 30 5.91 0.61 -18.50
CA ARG A 30 5.70 -0.84 -18.47
C ARG A 30 5.25 -1.32 -17.08
N GLU A 31 5.99 -0.93 -16.06
CA GLU A 31 5.71 -1.41 -14.70
C GLU A 31 4.41 -0.85 -14.15
N PHE A 32 4.12 0.40 -14.44
CA PHE A 32 2.87 1.00 -14.01
C PHE A 32 1.67 0.32 -14.66
N ASN A 33 1.74 0.14 -15.99
CA ASN A 33 0.61 -0.43 -16.72
C ASN A 33 0.36 -1.90 -16.39
N LEU A 34 1.37 -2.62 -15.94
CA LEU A 34 1.19 -3.99 -15.48
C LEU A 34 0.33 -4.07 -14.23
N ARG A 35 0.31 -3.02 -13.45
CA ARG A 35 -0.32 -3.03 -12.13
C ARG A 35 -1.57 -2.17 -12.05
N HIS A 36 -1.69 -1.19 -12.93
CA HIS A 36 -2.79 -0.23 -12.83
C HIS A 36 -4.10 -0.78 -13.38
N TRP A 37 -5.14 -0.67 -12.60
CA TRP A 37 -6.49 -1.00 -13.03
C TRP A 37 -7.10 0.24 -13.65
N GLY A 38 -7.30 0.22 -14.93
CA GLY A 38 -7.88 1.32 -15.65
C GLY A 38 -7.17 1.57 -16.95
N LYS A 39 -7.38 2.74 -17.50
CA LYS A 39 -6.79 3.08 -18.77
C LYS A 39 -5.27 3.16 -18.67
N PRO A 40 -4.54 2.46 -19.54
CA PRO A 40 -3.08 2.50 -19.47
C PRO A 40 -2.53 3.88 -19.80
N MET A 41 -1.39 4.20 -19.21
CA MET A 41 -0.67 5.44 -19.48
C MET A 41 0.19 5.28 -20.73
N THR A 42 0.38 6.38 -21.44
CA THR A 42 1.30 6.43 -22.57
C THR A 42 2.70 6.75 -22.08
N LEU A 43 3.67 6.47 -22.94
CA LEU A 43 5.06 6.83 -22.66
C LEU A 43 5.20 8.33 -22.40
N HIS A 44 4.54 9.13 -23.22
CA HIS A 44 4.58 10.59 -23.05
C HIS A 44 3.98 11.02 -21.71
N GLY A 45 2.88 10.40 -21.33
CA GLY A 45 2.22 10.72 -20.05
C GLY A 45 3.10 10.46 -18.86
N VAL A 46 3.74 9.28 -18.79
CA VAL A 46 4.61 8.98 -17.65
C VAL A 46 5.90 9.79 -17.69
N ARG A 47 6.37 10.14 -18.87
CA ARG A 47 7.54 11.01 -18.99
C ARG A 47 7.28 12.35 -18.31
N ARG A 48 6.09 12.88 -18.46
CA ARG A 48 5.73 14.14 -17.82
C ARG A 48 5.80 14.06 -16.31
N TRP A 49 5.46 12.90 -15.73
CA TRP A 49 5.62 12.69 -14.29
C TRP A 49 7.08 12.78 -13.89
N LEU A 50 7.95 12.12 -14.66
CA LEU A 50 9.39 12.11 -14.34
C LEU A 50 10.07 13.44 -14.57
N GLN A 51 9.53 14.25 -15.45
CA GLN A 51 10.08 15.57 -15.76
C GLN A 51 9.53 16.68 -14.85
N GLY A 52 8.61 16.33 -13.96
CA GLY A 52 8.04 17.32 -13.05
C GLY A 52 7.08 18.27 -13.70
N GLU A 53 6.38 17.82 -14.73
CA GLU A 53 5.39 18.64 -15.43
C GLU A 53 3.98 18.42 -14.92
N VAL A 54 3.69 17.23 -14.44
CA VAL A 54 2.36 16.85 -13.98
C VAL A 54 2.48 15.90 -12.81
N ILE A 55 1.57 16.00 -11.86
CA ILE A 55 1.43 15.04 -10.77
C ILE A 55 0.23 14.14 -11.12
N PRO A 56 0.37 12.80 -11.02
CA PRO A 56 -0.76 11.90 -11.30
C PRO A 56 -1.91 12.10 -10.32
N ASP A 57 -3.10 11.70 -10.74
CA ASP A 57 -4.25 11.73 -9.85
C ASP A 57 -4.11 10.68 -8.74
N TYR A 58 -5.04 10.70 -7.79
CA TYR A 58 -4.96 9.88 -6.59
C TYR A 58 -4.90 8.39 -6.92
N LYS A 59 -5.71 7.93 -7.86
CA LYS A 59 -5.74 6.51 -8.23
C LYS A 59 -4.41 6.05 -8.79
N LYS A 60 -3.80 6.88 -9.61
CA LYS A 60 -2.49 6.56 -10.18
C LYS A 60 -1.40 6.63 -9.12
N LEU A 61 -1.52 7.57 -8.19
CA LEU A 61 -0.60 7.64 -7.05
C LEU A 61 -0.69 6.39 -6.19
N GLN A 62 -1.89 5.86 -5.99
CA GLN A 62 -2.06 4.62 -5.25
C GLN A 62 -1.34 3.46 -5.93
N THR A 63 -1.46 3.34 -7.24
CA THR A 63 -0.78 2.30 -7.99
C THR A 63 0.73 2.42 -7.86
N LEU A 64 1.25 3.64 -8.00
CA LEU A 64 2.68 3.88 -7.85
C LEU A 64 3.15 3.55 -6.44
N ALA A 65 2.39 3.95 -5.44
CA ALA A 65 2.74 3.72 -4.05
C ALA A 65 2.79 2.23 -3.73
N GLU A 66 1.81 1.48 -4.19
CA GLU A 66 1.78 0.04 -3.97
C GLU A 66 2.94 -0.66 -4.66
N TRP A 67 3.23 -0.27 -5.89
CA TRP A 67 4.33 -0.85 -6.64
C TRP A 67 5.68 -0.55 -5.98
N LEU A 68 5.88 0.69 -5.60
CA LEU A 68 7.17 1.14 -5.06
C LEU A 68 7.28 0.97 -3.54
N LYS A 69 6.22 0.46 -2.92
CA LYS A 69 6.18 0.18 -1.48
C LYS A 69 6.41 1.40 -0.61
N VAL A 70 5.80 2.49 -1.01
CA VAL A 70 5.79 3.73 -0.24
C VAL A 70 4.34 4.13 -0.01
N SER A 71 4.11 5.07 0.90
CA SER A 71 2.76 5.59 1.09
C SER A 71 2.44 6.64 0.03
N VAL A 72 1.14 6.85 -0.23
CA VAL A 72 0.71 7.90 -1.15
C VAL A 72 1.18 9.26 -0.63
N ALA A 73 1.06 9.49 0.69
CA ALA A 73 1.49 10.74 1.28
C ALA A 73 3.00 10.97 1.12
N GLU A 74 3.78 9.91 1.28
CA GLU A 74 5.22 9.99 1.09
C GLU A 74 5.56 10.36 -0.35
N LEU A 75 4.91 9.71 -1.31
CA LEU A 75 5.20 9.94 -2.72
C LEU A 75 4.71 11.31 -3.17
N ALA A 76 3.49 11.68 -2.80
CA ALA A 76 2.87 12.91 -3.29
C ALA A 76 3.36 14.14 -2.55
N GLU A 77 3.59 14.04 -1.24
CA GLU A 77 3.85 15.21 -0.40
C GLU A 77 5.15 15.14 0.38
N GLY A 78 5.80 13.99 0.37
CA GLY A 78 7.02 13.80 1.13
C GLY A 78 6.82 13.70 2.64
N LYS A 79 5.57 13.48 3.08
CA LYS A 79 5.24 13.43 4.50
C LYS A 79 5.12 11.99 4.99
N ALA A 80 6.21 11.25 4.89
CA ALA A 80 6.19 9.84 5.20
C ALA A 80 6.03 9.52 6.66
N LEU A 81 6.68 10.30 7.51
CA LEU A 81 6.96 9.83 8.86
C LEU A 81 5.75 9.84 9.77
N GLU A 82 4.96 10.90 9.75
CA GLU A 82 3.85 11.01 10.69
C GLU A 82 2.66 10.13 10.31
N ALA A 83 2.28 10.14 9.05
CA ALA A 83 1.17 9.31 8.60
C ALA A 83 1.51 7.84 8.76
N LYS A 84 2.77 7.49 8.49
CA LYS A 84 3.21 6.10 8.57
C LYS A 84 3.23 5.58 9.99
N SER A 85 3.53 6.42 10.95
CA SER A 85 3.60 5.97 12.33
C SER A 85 2.24 5.53 12.87
N GLN A 86 1.16 6.12 12.40
CA GLN A 86 -0.17 5.69 12.80
C GLN A 86 -0.63 4.44 12.07
N SER A 87 -0.39 4.38 10.76
CA SER A 87 -0.83 3.23 9.99
C SER A 87 0.00 1.98 10.26
N ASP A 88 1.25 2.15 10.66
CA ASP A 88 2.14 1.02 10.91
C ASP A 88 2.19 0.61 12.38
N SER A 89 1.46 1.28 13.26
CA SER A 89 1.51 0.96 14.68
C SER A 89 1.09 -0.48 14.95
N TRP A 90 0.08 -0.98 14.25
CA TRP A 90 -0.37 -2.36 14.41
C TRP A 90 0.64 -3.33 13.80
N VAL A 91 1.32 -2.93 12.73
CA VAL A 91 2.33 -3.77 12.09
C VAL A 91 3.52 -3.99 13.03
N ARG A 92 3.89 -2.96 13.78
CA ARG A 92 5.00 -3.07 14.72
C ARG A 92 4.72 -4.08 15.84
N GLY A 93 3.46 -4.29 16.15
CA GLY A 93 3.08 -5.28 17.13
C GLY A 93 3.08 -6.71 16.63
N LEU A 94 3.30 -6.90 15.33
CA LEU A 94 3.28 -8.23 14.75
C LEU A 94 4.61 -8.95 15.00
N THR A 95 4.51 -10.22 15.35
CA THR A 95 5.68 -11.08 15.42
C THR A 95 6.10 -11.48 14.02
N TYR A 96 7.29 -12.09 13.91
CA TYR A 96 7.73 -12.63 12.64
C TYR A 96 6.76 -13.68 12.11
N GLN A 97 6.22 -14.50 12.99
CA GLN A 97 5.26 -15.54 12.62
C GLN A 97 3.97 -14.94 12.07
N ASP A 98 3.52 -13.84 12.66
CA ASP A 98 2.32 -13.16 12.17
C ASP A 98 2.52 -12.61 10.76
N ARG A 99 3.69 -12.04 10.50
CA ARG A 99 4.01 -11.52 9.18
C ARG A 99 4.10 -12.63 8.14
N GLU A 100 4.71 -13.74 8.53
CA GLU A 100 4.82 -14.88 7.64
C GLU A 100 3.44 -15.43 7.28
N LEU A 101 2.57 -15.54 8.27
CA LEU A 101 1.20 -16.00 8.05
C LEU A 101 0.46 -15.07 7.10
N PHE A 102 0.63 -13.78 7.27
CA PHE A 102 -0.01 -12.79 6.41
C PHE A 102 0.47 -12.92 4.96
N GLU A 103 1.77 -13.11 4.79
CA GLU A 103 2.33 -13.31 3.46
C GLU A 103 1.79 -14.58 2.79
N LEU A 104 1.68 -15.65 3.56
CA LEU A 104 1.12 -16.89 3.05
C LEU A 104 -0.33 -16.71 2.64
N PHE A 105 -1.08 -15.96 3.44
CA PHE A 105 -2.47 -15.65 3.12
C PHE A 105 -2.58 -14.95 1.76
N LEU A 106 -1.68 -14.00 1.50
CA LEU A 106 -1.70 -13.25 0.24
C LEU A 106 -1.36 -14.11 -0.96
N ARG A 107 -0.71 -15.25 -0.76
CA ARG A 107 -0.39 -16.17 -1.85
C ARG A 107 -1.54 -17.11 -2.19
N LEU A 108 -2.56 -17.17 -1.35
CA LEU A 108 -3.69 -18.05 -1.58
C LEU A 108 -4.58 -17.54 -2.71
N PRO A 109 -5.20 -18.45 -3.47
CA PRO A 109 -6.25 -18.06 -4.42
C PRO A 109 -7.40 -17.36 -3.71
N VAL A 110 -8.13 -16.53 -4.45
CA VAL A 110 -9.20 -15.72 -3.89
C VAL A 110 -10.22 -16.57 -3.13
N GLU A 111 -10.57 -17.73 -3.65
CA GLU A 111 -11.54 -18.60 -3.02
C GLU A 111 -11.06 -19.11 -1.67
N LYS A 112 -9.79 -19.43 -1.58
CA LYS A 112 -9.21 -19.89 -0.31
C LYS A 112 -9.04 -18.77 0.67
N ARG A 113 -8.76 -17.55 0.18
CA ARG A 113 -8.70 -16.39 1.06
C ARG A 113 -10.04 -16.13 1.72
N ARG A 114 -11.13 -16.35 0.98
CA ARG A 114 -12.47 -16.20 1.53
C ARG A 114 -12.69 -17.15 2.69
N THR A 115 -12.30 -18.40 2.54
CA THR A 115 -12.44 -19.40 3.60
C THR A 115 -11.64 -18.98 4.84
N VAL A 116 -10.40 -18.56 4.65
CA VAL A 116 -9.57 -18.11 5.77
C VAL A 116 -10.21 -16.89 6.44
N ARG A 117 -10.72 -15.97 5.67
CA ARG A 117 -11.38 -14.80 6.21
C ARG A 117 -12.58 -15.16 7.07
N GLU A 118 -13.38 -16.11 6.61
CA GLU A 118 -14.54 -16.56 7.38
C GLU A 118 -14.13 -17.18 8.70
N VAL A 119 -13.06 -17.96 8.70
CA VAL A 119 -12.54 -18.55 9.91
C VAL A 119 -12.08 -17.46 10.89
N VAL A 120 -11.32 -16.51 10.40
CA VAL A 120 -10.81 -15.41 11.22
C VAL A 120 -11.97 -14.61 11.83
N LEU A 121 -12.96 -14.29 11.00
CA LEU A 121 -14.13 -13.55 11.48
C LEU A 121 -14.90 -14.32 12.54
N ALA A 122 -15.07 -15.63 12.33
CA ALA A 122 -15.76 -16.47 13.30
C ALA A 122 -15.02 -16.51 14.63
N LEU A 123 -13.71 -16.65 14.58
CA LEU A 123 -12.89 -16.66 15.79
C LEU A 123 -12.93 -15.32 16.52
N THR A 124 -12.89 -14.24 15.77
CA THR A 124 -12.95 -12.89 16.33
C THR A 124 -14.29 -12.64 17.01
N GLN A 125 -15.38 -13.08 16.39
CA GLN A 125 -16.70 -12.92 16.96
C GLN A 125 -16.87 -13.75 18.23
N ALA A 126 -16.35 -14.97 18.22
CA ALA A 126 -16.39 -15.83 19.38
C ALA A 126 -15.61 -15.22 20.53
N ASP A 127 -14.45 -14.66 20.27
CA ASP A 127 -13.64 -14.02 21.28
C ASP A 127 -14.33 -12.80 21.86
N ALA A 128 -14.96 -11.99 21.02
CA ALA A 128 -15.71 -10.82 21.46
C ALA A 128 -16.88 -11.22 22.35
N PHE A 129 -17.57 -12.30 21.99
CA PHE A 129 -18.68 -12.81 22.79
C PHE A 129 -18.19 -13.26 24.15
N LEU A 130 -17.09 -13.97 24.20
CA LEU A 130 -16.53 -14.44 25.48
C LEU A 130 -16.07 -13.29 26.37
N ARG A 131 -15.58 -12.21 25.77
CA ARG A 131 -15.19 -11.05 26.55
C ARG A 131 -16.38 -10.32 27.17
N GLN A 132 -17.51 -10.34 26.47
CA GLN A 132 -18.73 -9.71 27.00
C GLN A 132 -19.37 -10.53 28.13
N GLU A 133 -19.35 -11.84 28.01
CA GLU A 133 -19.95 -12.71 28.99
C GLU A 133 -19.35 -12.59 30.38
N PRO A 134 -18.04 -12.60 30.53
CA PRO A 134 -17.47 -12.57 31.88
C PRO A 134 -17.88 -11.37 32.69
N SER A 135 -18.07 -10.21 32.06
CA SER A 135 -18.48 -9.02 32.82
C SER A 135 -19.91 -9.13 33.32
N GLY A 136 -20.77 -9.84 32.60
CA GLY A 136 -22.12 -10.10 33.03
C GLY A 136 -22.21 -11.15 34.09
N LYS A 137 -21.30 -12.11 34.08
CA LYS A 137 -21.30 -13.22 35.02
C LYS A 137 -20.57 -12.94 36.32
N SER A 138 -19.82 -11.89 36.36
CA SER A 138 -19.06 -11.55 37.55
C SER A 138 -19.95 -11.16 38.72
N THR A 139 -21.20 -10.93 38.46
CA THR A 139 -22.17 -10.65 39.52
C THR A 139 -23.04 -11.85 39.75
N PRO A 140 -22.74 -12.60 40.75
CA PRO A 140 -23.64 -13.69 41.17
C PRO A 140 -24.86 -13.15 41.87
#